data_4a7a409936683396d780de8412a9a964
#
_entry.id   4a7a409936683396d780de8412a9a964
#
_cell.length_a   1.000
_cell.length_b   1.000
_cell.length_c   1.000
_cell.angle_alpha   90.00
_cell.angle_beta   90.00
_cell.angle_gamma   90.00
#
_symmetry.space_group_name_H-M   'P 1'
#
loop_
_entity.id
_entity.type
_entity.pdbx_description
1 polymer ?
#
loop_
_entity_poly.entity_id
_entity_poly.type
_entity_poly.pdbx_seq_one_letter_code
_entity_poly.pdbx_strand_id
1 'polypeptide(L)'
;MIRVLAILLAALLGFSAALAQTPPAPAPSTDVRVALDTDAGRILIAVHVDKAPVTAANFLKYVDQKRFDGTLFYRGVGASDYGFVQGGAQNDPKRILPPIKHEPTTQTGLTHDDGALSMARYAPGSATGDFFIVLGKMPAMDAQPQQASGDNQGFAVFAHVVEGMDVVKAILAAPKSPTAGEGVMKGQMLAAPVTIRTARRVP
;
A
#
# COMPACT_ATOMS: atom_id res chain seq x y z
N MET A 1 -40.98 -35.99 -72.83
CA MET A 1 -41.28 -34.63 -72.32
C MET A 1 -41.18 -34.66 -70.81
N ILE A 2 -40.06 -34.29 -70.26
CA ILE A 2 -39.85 -34.29 -68.79
C ILE A 2 -39.55 -32.85 -68.40
N ARG A 3 -40.42 -32.24 -67.57
CA ARG A 3 -40.27 -30.91 -67.00
C ARG A 3 -39.42 -30.99 -65.73
N VAL A 4 -38.26 -30.37 -65.75
CA VAL A 4 -37.40 -30.19 -64.57
C VAL A 4 -37.87 -28.97 -63.82
N LEU A 5 -38.25 -29.12 -62.58
CA LEU A 5 -38.66 -28.07 -61.65
C LEU A 5 -37.44 -27.66 -60.81
N ALA A 6 -36.92 -26.46 -61.05
CA ALA A 6 -35.82 -25.90 -60.26
C ALA A 6 -36.36 -25.26 -58.98
N ILE A 7 -35.94 -25.79 -57.82
CA ILE A 7 -36.24 -25.22 -56.50
C ILE A 7 -35.06 -24.29 -56.12
N LEU A 8 -35.34 -22.98 -56.04
CA LEU A 8 -34.42 -21.99 -55.48
C LEU A 8 -34.55 -22.00 -53.97
N LEU A 9 -33.48 -22.42 -53.30
CA LEU A 9 -33.32 -22.33 -51.86
C LEU A 9 -32.66 -21.01 -51.46
N ALA A 10 -33.40 -20.03 -50.96
CA ALA A 10 -32.87 -18.76 -50.48
C ALA A 10 -32.37 -18.96 -49.03
N ALA A 11 -31.02 -18.91 -48.84
CA ALA A 11 -30.40 -18.93 -47.52
C ALA A 11 -30.45 -17.52 -46.92
N LEU A 12 -31.25 -17.30 -45.90
CA LEU A 12 -31.25 -16.11 -45.04
C LEU A 12 -30.07 -16.22 -44.07
N LEU A 13 -29.02 -15.49 -44.33
CA LEU A 13 -27.91 -15.27 -43.36
C LEU A 13 -28.39 -14.25 -42.34
N GLY A 14 -28.82 -14.75 -41.17
CA GLY A 14 -29.12 -13.93 -40.00
C GLY A 14 -27.82 -13.38 -39.38
N PHE A 15 -27.55 -12.09 -39.60
CA PHE A 15 -26.46 -11.38 -38.89
C PHE A 15 -26.93 -11.10 -37.44
N SER A 16 -26.53 -11.93 -36.49
CA SER A 16 -26.70 -11.64 -35.06
C SER A 16 -25.66 -10.61 -34.65
N ALA A 17 -26.04 -9.33 -34.52
CA ALA A 17 -25.23 -8.31 -33.91
C ALA A 17 -25.07 -8.63 -32.42
N ALA A 18 -23.91 -9.13 -32.02
CA ALA A 18 -23.54 -9.26 -30.62
C ALA A 18 -23.40 -7.85 -30.03
N LEU A 19 -24.35 -7.44 -29.19
CA LEU A 19 -24.25 -6.24 -28.39
C LEU A 19 -23.06 -6.41 -27.44
N ALA A 20 -21.97 -5.70 -27.69
CA ALA A 20 -20.84 -5.61 -26.78
C ALA A 20 -21.33 -4.99 -25.47
N GLN A 21 -21.47 -5.82 -24.43
CA GLN A 21 -21.77 -5.35 -23.07
C GLN A 21 -20.57 -4.55 -22.58
N THR A 22 -20.76 -3.25 -22.38
CA THR A 22 -19.78 -2.41 -21.68
C THR A 22 -19.56 -3.03 -20.29
N PRO A 23 -18.30 -3.28 -19.87
CA PRO A 23 -18.02 -3.77 -18.53
C PRO A 23 -18.68 -2.86 -17.48
N PRO A 24 -19.29 -3.39 -16.42
CA PRO A 24 -19.86 -2.56 -15.37
C PRO A 24 -18.77 -1.63 -14.80
N ALA A 25 -19.14 -0.37 -14.58
CA ALA A 25 -18.25 0.59 -13.93
C ALA A 25 -17.78 0.03 -12.58
N PRO A 26 -16.49 0.22 -12.19
CA PRO A 26 -16.00 -0.19 -10.89
C PRO A 26 -16.91 0.36 -9.80
N ALA A 27 -17.28 -0.48 -8.82
CA ALA A 27 -18.02 0.00 -7.65
C ALA A 27 -17.25 1.14 -6.99
N PRO A 28 -17.93 2.17 -6.44
CA PRO A 28 -17.27 3.26 -5.75
C PRO A 28 -16.39 2.69 -4.62
N SER A 29 -15.12 3.10 -4.58
CA SER A 29 -14.19 2.68 -3.54
C SER A 29 -14.65 3.28 -2.21
N THR A 30 -14.66 2.44 -1.16
CA THR A 30 -14.90 2.87 0.23
C THR A 30 -13.64 3.40 0.90
N ASP A 31 -12.53 3.48 0.17
CA ASP A 31 -11.25 3.92 0.67
C ASP A 31 -11.30 5.34 1.23
N VAL A 32 -10.65 5.53 2.37
CA VAL A 32 -10.49 6.85 2.97
C VAL A 32 -9.19 7.46 2.46
N ARG A 33 -9.28 8.64 1.86
CA ARG A 33 -8.10 9.38 1.39
C ARG A 33 -7.43 10.14 2.53
N VAL A 34 -6.10 10.07 2.59
CA VAL A 34 -5.27 10.80 3.56
C VAL A 34 -4.12 11.47 2.82
N ALA A 35 -3.94 12.77 3.06
CA ALA A 35 -2.77 13.51 2.61
C ALA A 35 -1.71 13.54 3.72
N LEU A 36 -0.49 13.16 3.38
CA LEU A 36 0.72 13.39 4.17
C LEU A 36 1.45 14.57 3.56
N ASP A 37 1.40 15.75 4.19
CA ASP A 37 2.18 16.90 3.78
C ASP A 37 3.55 16.82 4.44
N THR A 38 4.61 16.72 3.64
CA THR A 38 5.99 16.53 4.12
C THR A 38 6.91 17.67 3.70
N ASP A 39 8.13 17.70 4.26
CA ASP A 39 9.17 18.65 3.81
C ASP A 39 9.63 18.36 2.37
N ALA A 40 9.45 17.12 1.89
CA ALA A 40 9.83 16.73 0.53
C ALA A 40 8.69 16.87 -0.49
N GLY A 41 7.45 17.14 -0.04
CA GLY A 41 6.27 17.24 -0.89
C GLY A 41 5.07 16.50 -0.30
N ARG A 42 3.96 16.49 -1.04
CA ARG A 42 2.72 15.86 -0.64
C ARG A 42 2.63 14.43 -1.16
N ILE A 43 2.19 13.51 -0.31
CA ILE A 43 1.88 12.12 -0.65
C ILE A 43 0.39 11.92 -0.35
N LEU A 44 -0.41 11.51 -1.33
CA LEU A 44 -1.82 11.15 -1.16
C LEU A 44 -1.95 9.64 -1.14
N ILE A 45 -2.63 9.11 -0.14
CA ILE A 45 -2.84 7.68 0.07
C ILE A 45 -4.33 7.33 0.14
N ALA A 46 -4.69 6.16 -0.37
CA ALA A 46 -6.01 5.53 -0.21
C ALA A 46 -5.90 4.43 0.85
N VAL A 47 -6.65 4.55 1.93
CA VAL A 47 -6.67 3.62 3.07
C VAL A 47 -7.82 2.64 2.89
N HIS A 48 -7.53 1.35 2.77
CA HIS A 48 -8.47 0.27 2.45
C HIS A 48 -9.24 -0.22 3.68
N VAL A 49 -10.24 0.55 4.12
CA VAL A 49 -10.96 0.30 5.38
C VAL A 49 -11.74 -1.00 5.39
N ASP A 50 -12.19 -1.49 4.24
CA ASP A 50 -12.96 -2.74 4.14
C ASP A 50 -12.06 -3.97 4.09
N LYS A 51 -10.84 -3.85 3.54
CA LYS A 51 -9.93 -4.98 3.38
C LYS A 51 -9.06 -5.22 4.61
N ALA A 52 -8.59 -4.14 5.24
CA ALA A 52 -7.74 -4.19 6.44
C ALA A 52 -8.34 -3.35 7.58
N PRO A 53 -9.54 -3.70 8.09
CA PRO A 53 -10.30 -2.83 8.99
C PRO A 53 -9.58 -2.48 10.30
N VAL A 54 -8.86 -3.42 10.91
CA VAL A 54 -8.13 -3.17 12.17
C VAL A 54 -6.95 -2.25 11.92
N THR A 55 -6.16 -2.52 10.89
CA THR A 55 -4.96 -1.76 10.53
C THR A 55 -5.32 -0.37 10.04
N ALA A 56 -6.30 -0.28 9.15
CA ALA A 56 -6.82 0.99 8.63
C ALA A 56 -7.38 1.87 9.76
N ALA A 57 -8.20 1.31 10.66
CA ALA A 57 -8.75 2.05 11.80
C ALA A 57 -7.64 2.58 12.73
N ASN A 58 -6.60 1.78 12.98
CA ASN A 58 -5.44 2.22 13.76
C ASN A 58 -4.76 3.41 13.09
N PHE A 59 -4.39 3.29 11.81
CA PHE A 59 -3.72 4.37 11.08
C PHE A 59 -4.57 5.65 11.06
N LEU A 60 -5.85 5.54 10.75
CA LEU A 60 -6.78 6.68 10.74
C LEU A 60 -6.93 7.33 12.13
N LYS A 61 -6.86 6.56 13.22
CA LYS A 61 -6.84 7.12 14.58
C LYS A 61 -5.59 7.97 14.85
N TYR A 62 -4.42 7.57 14.34
CA TYR A 62 -3.21 8.42 14.40
C TYR A 62 -3.39 9.72 13.60
N VAL A 63 -4.01 9.65 12.42
CA VAL A 63 -4.34 10.82 11.59
C VAL A 63 -5.29 11.77 12.31
N ASP A 64 -6.43 11.24 12.80
CA ASP A 64 -7.49 12.02 13.45
C ASP A 64 -7.00 12.69 14.73
N GLN A 65 -6.14 12.00 15.49
CA GLN A 65 -5.53 12.50 16.72
C GLN A 65 -4.26 13.32 16.48
N LYS A 66 -3.91 13.60 15.20
CA LYS A 66 -2.71 14.36 14.80
C LYS A 66 -1.40 13.80 15.35
N ARG A 67 -1.33 12.49 15.59
CA ARG A 67 -0.17 11.83 16.19
C ARG A 67 0.99 11.69 15.20
N PHE A 68 0.72 11.80 13.90
CA PHE A 68 1.75 11.85 12.85
C PHE A 68 2.31 13.24 12.61
N ASP A 69 1.70 14.31 13.13
CA ASP A 69 2.20 15.67 12.94
C ASP A 69 3.57 15.84 13.57
N GLY A 70 4.55 16.30 12.77
CA GLY A 70 5.93 16.45 13.20
C GLY A 70 6.70 15.15 13.38
N THR A 71 6.16 14.00 12.98
CA THR A 71 6.92 12.74 12.90
C THR A 71 7.79 12.71 11.64
N LEU A 72 8.59 11.68 11.46
CA LEU A 72 9.62 11.63 10.44
C LEU A 72 9.48 10.40 9.54
N PHE A 73 9.80 10.56 8.25
CA PHE A 73 10.41 9.48 7.49
C PHE A 73 11.88 9.45 7.87
N TYR A 74 12.34 8.38 8.50
CA TYR A 74 13.65 8.33 9.14
C TYR A 74 14.57 7.23 8.57
N ARG A 75 14.01 6.26 7.83
CA ARG A 75 14.75 5.11 7.31
C ARG A 75 14.39 4.86 5.84
N GLY A 76 15.40 4.51 5.03
CA GLY A 76 15.22 4.06 3.67
C GLY A 76 16.06 2.82 3.40
N VAL A 77 15.45 1.78 2.85
CA VAL A 77 16.09 0.51 2.50
C VAL A 77 15.93 0.25 1.02
N GLY A 78 17.02 -0.06 0.33
CA GLY A 78 17.03 -0.24 -1.11
C GLY A 78 17.62 0.95 -1.84
N ALA A 79 17.43 0.99 -3.16
CA ALA A 79 17.95 2.02 -4.06
C ALA A 79 17.07 2.15 -5.30
N SER A 80 17.11 3.32 -5.93
CA SER A 80 16.35 3.63 -7.16
C SER A 80 14.85 3.40 -7.00
N ASP A 81 14.30 2.42 -7.70
CA ASP A 81 12.87 2.12 -7.76
C ASP A 81 12.49 0.85 -6.99
N TYR A 82 13.37 0.36 -6.08
CA TYR A 82 13.13 -0.87 -5.33
C TYR A 82 13.55 -0.72 -3.88
N GLY A 83 12.62 -0.97 -2.97
CA GLY A 83 12.86 -0.89 -1.55
C GLY A 83 11.68 -0.33 -0.78
N PHE A 84 11.94 0.36 0.33
CA PHE A 84 10.91 1.05 1.09
C PHE A 84 11.45 2.25 1.85
N VAL A 85 10.57 3.19 2.17
CA VAL A 85 10.81 4.25 3.13
C VAL A 85 9.93 4.03 4.36
N GLN A 86 10.51 4.18 5.55
CA GLN A 86 9.81 3.96 6.82
C GLN A 86 9.72 5.25 7.61
N GLY A 87 8.53 5.51 8.18
CA GLY A 87 8.25 6.66 9.00
C GLY A 87 7.22 6.35 10.10
N GLY A 88 6.90 7.35 10.90
CA GLY A 88 5.89 7.24 11.93
C GLY A 88 6.34 7.68 13.32
N ALA A 89 5.75 7.10 14.35
CA ALA A 89 5.87 7.54 15.73
C ALA A 89 7.19 7.15 16.42
N GLN A 90 8.01 6.28 15.83
CA GLN A 90 9.30 5.81 16.35
C GLN A 90 9.25 5.31 17.81
N ASN A 91 8.15 4.63 18.18
CA ASN A 91 7.89 4.16 19.54
C ASN A 91 7.91 5.26 20.62
N ASP A 92 7.72 6.54 20.25
CA ASP A 92 7.58 7.62 21.23
C ASP A 92 6.37 7.34 22.14
N PRO A 93 6.55 7.13 23.45
CA PRO A 93 5.47 6.77 24.38
C PRO A 93 4.38 7.83 24.47
N LYS A 94 4.66 9.08 24.08
CA LYS A 94 3.66 10.16 24.02
C LYS A 94 2.78 10.09 22.76
N ARG A 95 3.22 9.36 21.76
CA ARG A 95 2.56 9.28 20.44
C ARG A 95 1.93 7.94 20.16
N ILE A 96 2.53 6.83 20.62
CA ILE A 96 2.03 5.48 20.32
C ILE A 96 0.69 5.20 20.98
N LEU A 97 -0.15 4.46 20.29
CA LEU A 97 -1.36 3.81 20.79
C LEU A 97 -1.04 2.35 21.13
N PRO A 98 -1.91 1.66 21.87
CA PRO A 98 -1.74 0.23 22.09
C PRO A 98 -1.54 -0.55 20.79
N PRO A 99 -0.75 -1.63 20.80
CA PRO A 99 -0.52 -2.46 19.64
C PRO A 99 -1.82 -3.11 19.15
N ILE A 100 -1.87 -3.43 17.86
CA ILE A 100 -3.07 -3.96 17.19
C ILE A 100 -2.88 -5.41 16.76
N LYS A 101 -4.00 -6.12 16.61
CA LYS A 101 -4.04 -7.44 15.99
C LYS A 101 -3.47 -7.36 14.57
N HIS A 102 -2.65 -8.34 14.22
CA HIS A 102 -2.09 -8.46 12.88
C HIS A 102 -3.15 -8.92 11.86
N GLU A 103 -3.15 -8.30 10.68
CA GLU A 103 -3.97 -8.68 9.53
C GLU A 103 -3.03 -9.06 8.38
N PRO A 104 -2.66 -10.34 8.23
CA PRO A 104 -1.73 -10.78 7.20
C PRO A 104 -2.33 -10.62 5.79
N THR A 105 -1.46 -10.52 4.78
CA THR A 105 -1.87 -10.37 3.38
C THR A 105 -2.76 -11.51 2.88
N THR A 106 -2.60 -12.71 3.42
CA THR A 106 -3.50 -13.86 3.14
C THR A 106 -4.92 -13.68 3.64
N GLN A 107 -5.14 -12.86 4.66
CA GLN A 107 -6.46 -12.50 5.16
C GLN A 107 -7.08 -11.35 4.36
N THR A 108 -6.28 -10.31 4.07
CA THR A 108 -6.78 -9.07 3.45
C THR A 108 -6.84 -9.13 1.93
N GLY A 109 -6.05 -10.03 1.30
CA GLY A 109 -5.85 -10.09 -0.14
C GLY A 109 -5.06 -8.92 -0.72
N LEU A 110 -4.51 -8.04 0.16
CA LEU A 110 -3.60 -6.97 -0.24
C LEU A 110 -2.17 -7.51 -0.31
N THR A 111 -1.33 -6.93 -1.18
CA THR A 111 0.06 -7.36 -1.40
C THR A 111 1.02 -6.17 -1.34
N HIS A 112 2.32 -6.46 -1.16
CA HIS A 112 3.38 -5.44 -1.17
C HIS A 112 3.78 -5.09 -2.60
N ASP A 113 2.81 -4.56 -3.37
CA ASP A 113 3.05 -3.97 -4.69
C ASP A 113 3.63 -2.56 -4.57
N ASP A 114 4.04 -1.98 -5.72
CA ASP A 114 4.56 -0.60 -5.78
C ASP A 114 3.55 0.40 -5.20
N GLY A 115 3.97 1.23 -4.25
CA GLY A 115 3.13 2.19 -3.55
C GLY A 115 2.33 1.62 -2.36
N ALA A 116 2.43 0.32 -2.05
CA ALA A 116 1.73 -0.24 -0.88
C ALA A 116 2.26 0.34 0.44
N LEU A 117 1.33 0.68 1.36
CA LEU A 117 1.65 1.04 2.73
C LEU A 117 1.39 -0.14 3.65
N SER A 118 2.35 -0.42 4.52
CA SER A 118 2.29 -1.53 5.46
C SER A 118 2.76 -1.12 6.86
N MET A 119 2.21 -1.76 7.90
CA MET A 119 2.61 -1.47 9.28
C MET A 119 3.96 -2.12 9.61
N ALA A 120 4.88 -1.32 10.15
CA ALA A 120 6.10 -1.84 10.74
C ALA A 120 5.79 -2.51 12.07
N ARG A 121 6.48 -3.61 12.37
CA ARG A 121 6.30 -4.40 13.57
C ARG A 121 7.55 -5.19 13.96
N TYR A 122 7.60 -5.64 15.19
CA TYR A 122 8.51 -6.69 15.64
C TYR A 122 7.85 -8.08 15.45
N ALA A 123 7.17 -8.61 16.45
CA ALA A 123 6.37 -9.83 16.33
C ALA A 123 4.96 -9.52 15.77
N PRO A 124 4.25 -10.51 15.19
CA PRO A 124 2.83 -10.36 14.85
C PRO A 124 2.02 -9.85 16.05
N GLY A 125 1.19 -8.82 15.83
CA GLY A 125 0.40 -8.19 16.87
C GLY A 125 1.13 -7.11 17.68
N SER A 126 2.36 -6.72 17.29
CA SER A 126 3.11 -5.64 17.97
C SER A 126 3.10 -4.30 17.23
N ALA A 127 2.41 -4.19 16.09
CA ALA A 127 2.34 -2.96 15.32
C ALA A 127 1.65 -1.83 16.10
N THR A 128 2.22 -0.63 16.06
CA THR A 128 1.70 0.58 16.73
C THR A 128 1.50 1.72 15.75
N GLY A 129 2.47 2.63 15.58
CA GLY A 129 2.36 3.86 14.79
C GLY A 129 3.43 4.04 13.72
N ASP A 130 4.28 3.04 13.49
CA ASP A 130 5.26 3.09 12.41
C ASP A 130 4.76 2.33 11.19
N PHE A 131 4.98 2.91 10.02
CA PHE A 131 4.60 2.33 8.73
C PHE A 131 5.72 2.50 7.71
N PHE A 132 5.64 1.75 6.62
CA PHE A 132 6.55 1.92 5.49
C PHE A 132 5.78 1.94 4.17
N ILE A 133 6.35 2.61 3.17
CA ILE A 133 5.84 2.71 1.80
C ILE A 133 6.79 1.95 0.89
N VAL A 134 6.26 1.00 0.13
CA VAL A 134 7.00 0.11 -0.76
C VAL A 134 7.25 0.80 -2.11
N LEU A 135 8.43 0.59 -2.66
CA LEU A 135 8.79 0.92 -4.04
C LEU A 135 9.14 -0.37 -4.77
N GLY A 136 8.50 -0.60 -5.91
CA GLY A 136 8.55 -1.87 -6.62
C GLY A 136 7.75 -2.96 -5.90
N LYS A 137 7.82 -4.19 -6.41
CA LYS A 137 7.11 -5.33 -5.81
C LYS A 137 7.99 -6.05 -4.81
N MET A 138 7.51 -6.24 -3.59
CA MET A 138 8.23 -6.92 -2.51
C MET A 138 7.46 -8.14 -1.94
N PRO A 139 7.21 -9.19 -2.75
CA PRO A 139 6.40 -10.34 -2.32
C PRO A 139 7.02 -11.11 -1.14
N ALA A 140 8.31 -10.94 -0.86
CA ALA A 140 8.95 -11.50 0.32
C ALA A 140 8.42 -10.90 1.64
N MET A 141 7.73 -9.75 1.60
CA MET A 141 7.09 -9.12 2.76
C MET A 141 5.64 -9.59 2.97
N ASP A 142 5.06 -10.29 1.99
CA ASP A 142 3.73 -10.89 2.14
C ASP A 142 3.77 -12.09 3.09
N ALA A 143 2.61 -12.44 3.63
CA ALA A 143 2.48 -13.64 4.44
C ALA A 143 2.79 -14.90 3.60
N GLN A 144 3.63 -15.77 4.12
CA GLN A 144 4.10 -16.98 3.44
C GLN A 144 3.86 -18.22 4.33
N PRO A 145 2.61 -18.65 4.50
CA PRO A 145 2.25 -19.70 5.46
C PRO A 145 2.90 -21.06 5.15
N GLN A 146 3.41 -21.23 3.92
CA GLN A 146 4.10 -22.46 3.51
C GLN A 146 5.59 -22.51 3.91
N GLN A 147 6.15 -21.40 4.41
CA GLN A 147 7.53 -21.39 4.87
C GLN A 147 7.65 -22.11 6.21
N ALA A 148 8.62 -23.03 6.30
CA ALA A 148 8.82 -23.85 7.49
C ALA A 148 9.52 -23.11 8.66
N SER A 149 10.08 -21.93 8.41
CA SER A 149 10.85 -21.17 9.41
C SER A 149 10.52 -19.70 9.39
N GLY A 150 10.77 -19.00 10.52
CA GLY A 150 10.46 -17.60 10.69
C GLY A 150 9.03 -17.36 11.14
N ASP A 151 8.63 -16.09 11.19
CA ASP A 151 7.27 -15.75 11.61
C ASP A 151 6.25 -15.87 10.46
N ASN A 152 6.62 -16.13 9.26
CA ASN A 152 5.84 -16.35 8.02
C ASN A 152 4.51 -15.55 7.87
N GLN A 153 4.21 -14.65 8.80
CA GLN A 153 2.99 -13.81 8.82
C GLN A 153 3.09 -12.59 7.91
N GLY A 154 4.31 -12.22 7.48
CA GLY A 154 4.56 -11.01 6.70
C GLY A 154 4.16 -9.72 7.43
N PHE A 155 3.93 -8.66 6.68
CA PHE A 155 3.49 -7.37 7.20
C PHE A 155 2.05 -7.07 6.76
N ALA A 156 1.36 -6.18 7.50
CA ALA A 156 -0.03 -5.86 7.25
C ALA A 156 -0.15 -4.68 6.28
N VAL A 157 -0.42 -4.95 5.00
CA VAL A 157 -0.76 -3.94 4.00
C VAL A 157 -2.15 -3.40 4.29
N PHE A 158 -2.31 -2.06 4.26
CA PHE A 158 -3.58 -1.42 4.59
C PHE A 158 -3.94 -0.22 3.69
N ALA A 159 -3.02 0.27 2.88
CA ALA A 159 -3.23 1.45 2.06
C ALA A 159 -2.33 1.43 0.82
N HIS A 160 -2.55 2.39 -0.08
CA HIS A 160 -1.75 2.58 -1.30
C HIS A 160 -1.54 4.06 -1.59
N VAL A 161 -0.37 4.42 -2.11
CA VAL A 161 -0.10 5.75 -2.63
C VAL A 161 -0.86 5.94 -3.94
N VAL A 162 -1.68 6.98 -4.03
CA VAL A 162 -2.42 7.36 -5.24
C VAL A 162 -1.82 8.55 -5.96
N GLU A 163 -1.08 9.42 -5.23
CA GLU A 163 -0.32 10.54 -5.79
C GLU A 163 0.95 10.78 -4.96
N GLY A 164 2.04 11.23 -5.58
CA GLY A 164 3.28 11.60 -4.87
C GLY A 164 4.29 10.46 -4.73
N MET A 165 4.26 9.43 -5.59
CA MET A 165 5.31 8.40 -5.61
C MET A 165 6.69 8.95 -5.97
N ASP A 166 6.77 10.06 -6.70
CA ASP A 166 8.00 10.81 -6.94
C ASP A 166 8.62 11.36 -5.65
N VAL A 167 7.78 11.84 -4.71
CA VAL A 167 8.21 12.27 -3.36
C VAL A 167 8.75 11.07 -2.58
N VAL A 168 8.08 9.92 -2.62
CA VAL A 168 8.55 8.68 -1.96
C VAL A 168 9.90 8.23 -2.53
N LYS A 169 10.07 8.28 -3.85
CA LYS A 169 11.34 7.99 -4.54
C LYS A 169 12.45 8.94 -4.10
N ALA A 170 12.16 10.24 -4.02
CA ALA A 170 13.11 11.25 -3.56
C ALA A 170 13.56 10.98 -2.11
N ILE A 171 12.65 10.58 -1.22
CA ILE A 171 12.97 10.21 0.16
C ILE A 171 13.87 8.96 0.18
N LEU A 172 13.57 7.92 -0.62
CA LEU A 172 14.42 6.72 -0.69
C LEU A 172 15.83 7.03 -1.20
N ALA A 173 15.93 7.91 -2.19
CA ALA A 173 17.22 8.33 -2.78
C ALA A 173 18.05 9.22 -1.89
N ALA A 174 17.47 9.82 -0.83
CA ALA A 174 18.17 10.71 0.07
C ALA A 174 19.38 10.02 0.73
N PRO A 175 20.45 10.78 1.03
CA PRO A 175 21.65 10.24 1.67
C PRO A 175 21.35 9.53 2.98
N LYS A 176 22.01 8.39 3.21
CA LYS A 176 21.88 7.60 4.44
C LYS A 176 23.13 7.79 5.29
N SER A 177 22.95 7.86 6.60
CA SER A 177 24.05 7.92 7.55
C SER A 177 24.77 6.56 7.61
N PRO A 178 26.10 6.49 7.42
CA PRO A 178 26.81 5.21 7.46
C PRO A 178 26.92 4.65 8.88
N THR A 179 26.68 5.45 9.91
CA THR A 179 26.89 5.09 11.32
C THR A 179 25.61 5.04 12.14
N ALA A 180 24.56 5.77 11.74
CA ALA A 180 23.29 5.79 12.47
C ALA A 180 22.50 4.48 12.30
N GLY A 181 21.69 4.17 13.33
CA GLY A 181 20.91 2.92 13.44
C GLY A 181 21.67 1.85 14.19
N GLU A 182 20.93 0.87 14.70
CA GLU A 182 21.46 -0.27 15.43
C GLU A 182 21.11 -1.58 14.71
N GLY A 183 21.94 -2.61 14.90
CA GLY A 183 21.73 -3.92 14.32
C GLY A 183 21.55 -3.84 12.80
N VAL A 184 20.48 -4.45 12.30
CA VAL A 184 20.16 -4.49 10.87
C VAL A 184 19.79 -3.11 10.27
N MET A 185 19.49 -2.12 11.09
CA MET A 185 19.15 -0.76 10.64
C MET A 185 20.37 0.14 10.45
N LYS A 186 21.57 -0.30 10.85
CA LYS A 186 22.80 0.49 10.68
C LYS A 186 23.06 0.75 9.20
N GLY A 187 23.30 2.03 8.87
CA GLY A 187 23.49 2.45 7.48
C GLY A 187 22.19 2.60 6.64
N GLN A 188 21.03 2.44 7.27
CA GLN A 188 19.74 2.59 6.61
C GLN A 188 18.98 3.85 7.06
N MET A 189 19.47 4.53 8.09
CA MET A 189 18.84 5.76 8.58
C MET A 189 19.17 6.92 7.66
N LEU A 190 18.16 7.74 7.33
CA LEU A 190 18.38 8.95 6.54
C LEU A 190 19.31 9.91 7.28
N ALA A 191 20.30 10.47 6.58
CA ALA A 191 21.21 11.46 7.15
C ALA A 191 20.46 12.75 7.55
N ALA A 192 19.43 13.11 6.80
CA ALA A 192 18.48 14.16 7.10
C ALA A 192 17.06 13.57 6.99
N PRO A 193 16.42 13.16 8.09
CA PRO A 193 15.05 12.67 8.08
C PRO A 193 14.08 13.72 7.54
N VAL A 194 13.04 13.26 6.84
CA VAL A 194 12.01 14.12 6.23
C VAL A 194 10.81 14.22 7.16
N THR A 195 10.43 15.44 7.53
CA THR A 195 9.30 15.68 8.44
C THR A 195 7.97 15.44 7.75
N ILE A 196 7.08 14.68 8.38
CA ILE A 196 5.64 14.66 8.10
C ILE A 196 5.05 15.84 8.85
N ARG A 197 4.83 16.96 8.16
CA ARG A 197 4.29 18.19 8.77
C ARG A 197 2.90 17.97 9.30
N THR A 198 2.05 17.36 8.46
CA THR A 198 0.68 17.01 8.82
C THR A 198 0.22 15.74 8.12
N ALA A 199 -0.71 15.04 8.75
CA ALA A 199 -1.48 13.95 8.14
C ALA A 199 -2.97 14.25 8.31
N ARG A 200 -3.75 14.33 7.22
CA ARG A 200 -5.17 14.72 7.25
C ARG A 200 -6.00 13.89 6.28
N ARG A 201 -7.22 13.54 6.70
CA ARG A 201 -8.23 13.05 5.76
C ARG A 201 -8.56 14.15 4.76
N VAL A 202 -8.76 13.73 3.51
CA VAL A 202 -9.16 14.64 2.41
C VAL A 202 -10.32 14.00 1.65
N PRO A 203 -11.11 14.79 0.91
CA PRO A 203 -12.22 14.31 0.09
C PRO A 203 -11.80 13.27 -0.94
#